data_12d83efb9e63f71d25078bcb2237290c
#
_entry.id   12d83efb9e63f71d25078bcb2237290c
#
_cell.length_a   1.000
_cell.length_b   1.000
_cell.length_c   1.000
_cell.angle_alpha   90.00
_cell.angle_beta   90.00
_cell.angle_gamma   90.00
#
_symmetry.space_group_name_H-M   'P 1'
#
loop_
_entity.id
_entity.type
_entity.pdbx_description
1 polymer ?
#
loop_
_entity_poly.entity_id
_entity_poly.type
_entity_poly.pdbx_seq_one_letter_code
_entity_poly.pdbx_strand_id
1 'polypeptide(L)'
;MKTTLIFLCLLILPYQLVRADVLTLTSLEWPPYTGPNLIHQGATVMVVKAAVEAMGHELHVEFYPWQRAVMLAKIKPKYAGYFPEYYFESEDIIFSLPIGTGPLGFVENKSKPFTWSTLQDLKAVKLGVISGYANTDELDNMIASGEIQVEAVIRDTQNLYKVANKRIPLAVIDSNVFAYLVNTNSKLREQKNLLQMNEKILDEKKLFIAFSNDKVGKKWKKIVDEGIEKIDVNKIMANYFSDIEGAK
;
A
#
# COMPACT_ATOMS: atom_id res chain seq x y z
N MET A 1 -18.76 24.84 72.07
CA MET A 1 -18.01 24.09 71.11
C MET A 1 -18.89 23.98 69.86
N LYS A 2 -18.56 24.69 68.77
CA LYS A 2 -19.30 24.62 67.52
C LYS A 2 -18.54 23.69 66.56
N THR A 3 -19.11 22.53 66.23
CA THR A 3 -18.54 21.54 65.34
C THR A 3 -18.89 21.93 63.89
N THR A 4 -17.91 22.38 63.12
CA THR A 4 -18.08 22.71 61.69
C THR A 4 -17.97 21.41 60.88
N LEU A 5 -19.08 20.98 60.27
CA LEU A 5 -19.14 19.84 59.35
C LEU A 5 -18.67 20.28 57.99
N ILE A 6 -17.49 19.85 57.54
CA ILE A 6 -16.96 20.09 56.18
C ILE A 6 -17.57 19.03 55.26
N PHE A 7 -18.46 19.48 54.33
CA PHE A 7 -19.06 18.67 53.27
C PHE A 7 -18.06 18.58 52.12
N LEU A 8 -17.37 17.43 51.98
CA LEU A 8 -16.48 17.16 50.87
C LEU A 8 -17.32 16.73 49.67
N CYS A 9 -17.65 17.66 48.76
CA CYS A 9 -18.27 17.34 47.48
C CYS A 9 -17.27 16.63 46.58
N LEU A 10 -17.35 15.29 46.48
CA LEU A 10 -16.68 14.53 45.42
C LEU A 10 -17.32 14.88 44.06
N LEU A 11 -16.60 15.66 43.24
CA LEU A 11 -16.93 15.88 41.83
C LEU A 11 -16.69 14.57 41.07
N ILE A 12 -17.73 13.78 40.92
CA ILE A 12 -17.75 12.64 40.00
C ILE A 12 -17.83 13.19 38.57
N LEU A 13 -16.66 13.40 37.94
CA LEU A 13 -16.59 13.66 36.51
C LEU A 13 -17.10 12.41 35.79
N PRO A 14 -18.10 12.54 34.87
CA PRO A 14 -18.54 11.40 34.08
C PRO A 14 -17.37 10.98 33.18
N TYR A 15 -16.77 9.83 33.46
CA TYR A 15 -15.90 9.15 32.49
C TYR A 15 -16.77 8.80 31.31
N GLN A 16 -16.70 9.59 30.24
CA GLN A 16 -17.23 9.18 28.96
C GLN A 16 -16.37 7.99 28.49
N LEU A 17 -16.90 6.78 28.62
CA LEU A 17 -16.37 5.61 27.95
C LEU A 17 -16.38 5.89 26.44
N VAL A 18 -15.25 6.34 25.89
CA VAL A 18 -15.06 6.42 24.45
C VAL A 18 -15.11 4.99 23.95
N ARG A 19 -16.24 4.62 23.33
CA ARG A 19 -16.37 3.31 22.73
C ARG A 19 -15.41 3.23 21.55
N ALA A 20 -14.52 2.24 21.57
CA ALA A 20 -13.66 1.95 20.44
C ALA A 20 -14.54 1.55 19.23
N ASP A 21 -14.47 2.33 18.15
CA ASP A 21 -15.06 1.96 16.87
C ASP A 21 -14.06 1.12 16.08
N VAL A 22 -14.54 0.27 15.18
CA VAL A 22 -13.69 -0.55 14.28
C VAL A 22 -13.67 0.07 12.91
N LEU A 23 -12.47 0.47 12.45
CA LEU A 23 -12.22 0.84 11.05
C LEU A 23 -12.08 -0.44 10.24
N THR A 24 -12.98 -0.69 9.29
CA THR A 24 -12.87 -1.82 8.37
C THR A 24 -12.47 -1.35 6.98
N LEU A 25 -11.34 -1.89 6.49
CA LEU A 25 -10.78 -1.59 5.16
C LEU A 25 -10.61 -2.87 4.35
N THR A 26 -10.67 -2.75 3.03
CA THR A 26 -10.22 -3.82 2.13
C THR A 26 -8.79 -3.58 1.69
N SER A 27 -8.08 -4.68 1.39
CA SER A 27 -6.71 -4.67 0.91
C SER A 27 -6.45 -5.85 -0.04
N LEU A 28 -5.22 -5.96 -0.51
CA LEU A 28 -4.75 -7.03 -1.38
C LEU A 28 -3.55 -7.76 -0.76
N GLU A 29 -3.15 -8.87 -1.36
CA GLU A 29 -1.87 -9.51 -1.09
C GLU A 29 -0.78 -8.84 -1.95
N TRP A 30 -0.02 -7.94 -1.35
CA TRP A 30 1.05 -7.16 -1.98
C TRP A 30 2.26 -7.03 -1.03
N PRO A 31 2.97 -8.16 -0.83
CA PRO A 31 4.07 -8.18 0.13
C PRO A 31 5.27 -7.33 -0.34
N PRO A 32 5.99 -6.66 0.57
CA PRO A 32 5.91 -6.76 2.03
C PRO A 32 4.92 -5.77 2.68
N TYR A 33 4.17 -4.99 1.91
CA TYR A 33 3.31 -3.92 2.41
C TYR A 33 2.02 -4.43 3.06
N THR A 34 1.33 -5.36 2.39
CA THR A 34 0.06 -5.96 2.86
C THR A 34 -0.03 -7.43 2.48
N GLY A 35 -0.69 -8.24 3.34
CA GLY A 35 -0.97 -9.63 3.04
C GLY A 35 -1.42 -10.42 4.28
N PRO A 36 -2.39 -11.35 4.13
CA PRO A 36 -2.99 -12.05 5.26
C PRO A 36 -2.00 -12.95 6.01
N ASN A 37 -0.94 -13.41 5.34
CA ASN A 37 0.06 -14.33 5.87
C ASN A 37 1.38 -13.65 6.25
N LEU A 38 1.47 -12.34 6.14
CA LEU A 38 2.64 -11.57 6.56
C LEU A 38 2.65 -11.36 8.08
N ILE A 39 3.82 -11.19 8.65
CA ILE A 39 3.98 -10.73 10.04
C ILE A 39 3.18 -9.42 10.17
N HIS A 40 2.31 -9.35 11.18
CA HIS A 40 1.42 -8.20 11.40
C HIS A 40 0.63 -7.76 10.15
N GLN A 41 0.41 -8.67 9.20
CA GLN A 41 -0.29 -8.43 7.91
C GLN A 41 0.43 -7.44 6.98
N GLY A 42 1.67 -7.02 7.27
CA GLY A 42 2.51 -6.20 6.41
C GLY A 42 2.78 -4.80 6.93
N ALA A 43 3.77 -4.14 6.30
CA ALA A 43 4.32 -2.87 6.75
C ALA A 43 3.26 -1.76 6.83
N THR A 44 2.45 -1.57 5.79
CA THR A 44 1.42 -0.52 5.79
C THR A 44 0.25 -0.85 6.69
N VAL A 45 -0.05 -2.14 6.93
CA VAL A 45 -1.06 -2.54 7.94
C VAL A 45 -0.59 -2.14 9.33
N MET A 46 0.68 -2.33 9.67
CA MET A 46 1.24 -1.88 10.95
C MET A 46 1.12 -0.37 11.13
N VAL A 47 1.41 0.41 10.09
CA VAL A 47 1.26 1.88 10.13
C VAL A 47 -0.19 2.27 10.38
N VAL A 48 -1.12 1.75 9.59
CA VAL A 48 -2.55 2.07 9.73
C VAL A 48 -3.08 1.63 11.09
N LYS A 49 -2.68 0.45 11.57
CA LYS A 49 -3.05 -0.05 12.88
C LYS A 49 -2.55 0.87 13.99
N ALA A 50 -1.27 1.25 13.97
CA ALA A 50 -0.69 2.16 14.96
C ALA A 50 -1.40 3.53 14.97
N ALA A 51 -1.74 4.09 13.80
CA ALA A 51 -2.47 5.34 13.69
C ALA A 51 -3.88 5.24 14.30
N VAL A 52 -4.62 4.17 13.98
CA VAL A 52 -5.98 3.95 14.48
C VAL A 52 -5.98 3.70 16.00
N GLU A 53 -5.04 2.89 16.50
CA GLU A 53 -4.87 2.62 17.93
C GLU A 53 -4.46 3.87 18.73
N ALA A 54 -3.63 4.75 18.16
CA ALA A 54 -3.27 6.03 18.77
C ALA A 54 -4.47 6.97 18.98
N MET A 55 -5.59 6.70 18.29
CA MET A 55 -6.86 7.41 18.40
C MET A 55 -7.91 6.64 19.24
N GLY A 56 -7.53 5.50 19.84
CA GLY A 56 -8.41 4.68 20.71
C GLY A 56 -9.41 3.82 19.93
N HIS A 57 -9.11 3.48 18.66
CA HIS A 57 -9.95 2.67 17.80
C HIS A 57 -9.25 1.38 17.37
N GLU A 58 -9.95 0.50 16.67
CA GLU A 58 -9.44 -0.78 16.18
C GLU A 58 -9.44 -0.82 14.65
N LEU A 59 -8.47 -1.56 14.05
CA LEU A 59 -8.39 -1.82 12.62
C LEU A 59 -8.78 -3.26 12.31
N HIS A 60 -9.67 -3.44 11.32
CA HIS A 60 -9.97 -4.73 10.69
C HIS A 60 -9.68 -4.65 9.19
N VAL A 61 -8.87 -5.58 8.66
CA VAL A 61 -8.48 -5.62 7.25
C VAL A 61 -8.96 -6.92 6.62
N GLU A 62 -9.67 -6.80 5.48
CA GLU A 62 -10.09 -7.94 4.68
C GLU A 62 -9.35 -7.95 3.34
N PHE A 63 -8.74 -9.10 2.98
CA PHE A 63 -7.89 -9.24 1.81
C PHE A 63 -8.63 -9.89 0.64
N TYR A 64 -8.49 -9.27 -0.54
CA TYR A 64 -9.12 -9.72 -1.79
C TYR A 64 -8.17 -9.49 -2.98
N PRO A 65 -8.40 -10.11 -4.15
CA PRO A 65 -7.79 -9.63 -5.39
C PRO A 65 -8.09 -8.14 -5.60
N TRP A 66 -7.10 -7.38 -6.07
CA TRP A 66 -7.13 -5.91 -6.09
C TRP A 66 -8.44 -5.29 -6.59
N GLN A 67 -8.84 -5.64 -7.80
CA GLN A 67 -10.08 -5.09 -8.38
C GLN A 67 -11.31 -5.38 -7.52
N ARG A 68 -11.34 -6.54 -6.84
CA ARG A 68 -12.41 -6.89 -5.92
C ARG A 68 -12.33 -6.09 -4.62
N ALA A 69 -11.13 -5.84 -4.08
CA ALA A 69 -10.93 -5.00 -2.91
C ALA A 69 -11.48 -3.60 -3.16
N VAL A 70 -11.08 -2.98 -4.27
CA VAL A 70 -11.56 -1.65 -4.69
C VAL A 70 -13.08 -1.64 -4.90
N MET A 71 -13.61 -2.62 -5.64
CA MET A 71 -15.06 -2.73 -5.89
C MET A 71 -15.85 -2.86 -4.58
N LEU A 72 -15.43 -3.75 -3.67
CA LEU A 72 -16.14 -3.97 -2.40
C LEU A 72 -16.12 -2.72 -1.53
N ALA A 73 -15.00 -2.00 -1.46
CA ALA A 73 -14.91 -0.74 -0.72
C ALA A 73 -15.89 0.32 -1.25
N LYS A 74 -16.14 0.35 -2.56
CA LYS A 74 -17.08 1.30 -3.19
C LYS A 74 -18.54 0.95 -2.95
N ILE A 75 -18.90 -0.35 -2.91
CA ILE A 75 -20.32 -0.78 -2.91
C ILE A 75 -20.81 -1.31 -1.56
N LYS A 76 -19.95 -1.60 -0.60
CA LYS A 76 -20.35 -2.17 0.70
C LYS A 76 -20.13 -1.18 1.84
N PRO A 77 -21.22 -0.69 2.48
CA PRO A 77 -21.12 0.34 3.54
C PRO A 77 -20.28 -0.04 4.76
N LYS A 78 -19.97 -1.33 4.95
CA LYS A 78 -19.11 -1.77 6.05
C LYS A 78 -17.64 -1.35 5.88
N TYR A 79 -17.21 -1.09 4.65
CA TYR A 79 -15.85 -0.63 4.38
C TYR A 79 -15.81 0.88 4.25
N ALA A 80 -14.88 1.51 4.96
CA ALA A 80 -14.65 2.94 4.85
C ALA A 80 -13.77 3.29 3.63
N GLY A 81 -13.03 2.31 3.10
CA GLY A 81 -12.10 2.48 2.00
C GLY A 81 -11.25 1.24 1.74
N TYR A 82 -10.16 1.43 1.00
CA TYR A 82 -9.19 0.39 0.63
C TYR A 82 -7.76 0.94 0.67
N PHE A 83 -6.75 0.05 0.78
CA PHE A 83 -5.34 0.43 0.81
C PHE A 83 -4.41 -0.75 0.51
N PRO A 84 -3.10 -0.52 0.25
CA PRO A 84 -2.50 0.77 -0.07
C PRO A 84 -2.85 1.18 -1.50
N GLU A 85 -2.92 2.49 -1.75
CA GLU A 85 -3.20 3.03 -3.08
C GLU A 85 -2.24 4.19 -3.37
N TYR A 86 -1.93 4.42 -4.63
CA TYR A 86 -1.26 5.62 -5.08
C TYR A 86 -2.29 6.75 -5.25
N TYR A 87 -1.83 7.99 -5.09
CA TYR A 87 -2.71 9.14 -5.30
C TYR A 87 -3.13 9.25 -6.77
N PHE A 88 -4.41 9.55 -6.98
CA PHE A 88 -4.99 9.95 -8.26
C PHE A 88 -6.15 10.93 -7.99
N GLU A 89 -6.48 11.77 -8.96
CA GLU A 89 -7.61 12.69 -8.84
C GLU A 89 -8.94 11.94 -8.94
N SER A 90 -9.87 12.20 -8.00
CA SER A 90 -11.19 11.58 -7.95
C SER A 90 -12.19 12.43 -7.19
N GLU A 91 -13.42 12.48 -7.64
CA GLU A 91 -14.53 13.09 -6.91
C GLU A 91 -15.10 12.15 -5.85
N ASP A 92 -14.98 10.82 -6.05
CA ASP A 92 -15.57 9.78 -5.20
C ASP A 92 -14.64 9.31 -4.08
N ILE A 93 -13.35 9.64 -4.15
CA ILE A 93 -12.30 9.16 -3.24
C ILE A 93 -11.56 10.35 -2.61
N ILE A 94 -11.30 10.22 -1.33
CA ILE A 94 -10.43 11.12 -0.57
C ILE A 94 -9.29 10.32 0.05
N PHE A 95 -8.07 10.85 -0.02
CA PHE A 95 -6.88 10.15 0.44
C PHE A 95 -6.45 10.58 1.86
N SER A 96 -5.93 9.64 2.64
CA SER A 96 -5.28 9.93 3.92
C SER A 96 -3.99 10.73 3.74
N LEU A 97 -3.36 11.11 4.86
CA LEU A 97 -1.91 11.38 4.86
C LEU A 97 -1.15 10.11 4.42
N PRO A 98 0.10 10.23 3.94
CA PRO A 98 0.89 9.08 3.51
C PRO A 98 1.09 8.04 4.63
N ILE A 99 0.88 6.76 4.30
CA ILE A 99 1.10 5.61 5.19
C ILE A 99 2.39 4.85 4.87
N GLY A 100 3.18 5.35 3.94
CA GLY A 100 4.46 4.80 3.51
C GLY A 100 4.85 5.29 2.13
N THR A 101 5.99 4.80 1.66
CA THR A 101 6.51 5.04 0.31
C THR A 101 7.08 3.76 -0.27
N GLY A 102 7.24 3.72 -1.59
CA GLY A 102 7.90 2.65 -2.29
C GLY A 102 8.45 3.09 -3.64
N PRO A 103 9.70 2.66 -3.98
CA PRO A 103 10.31 3.01 -5.25
C PRO A 103 9.72 2.18 -6.38
N LEU A 104 8.94 2.81 -7.25
CA LEU A 104 8.39 2.21 -8.45
C LEU A 104 9.41 2.25 -9.59
N GLY A 105 9.62 1.15 -10.27
CA GLY A 105 10.58 1.06 -11.37
C GLY A 105 10.26 -0.08 -12.32
N PHE A 106 11.26 -0.45 -13.10
CA PHE A 106 11.16 -1.56 -14.02
C PHE A 106 12.06 -2.72 -13.56
N VAL A 107 11.53 -3.93 -13.56
CA VAL A 107 12.34 -5.14 -13.52
C VAL A 107 12.73 -5.55 -14.92
N GLU A 108 13.97 -6.00 -15.08
CA GLU A 108 14.54 -6.44 -16.35
C GLU A 108 15.38 -7.72 -16.21
N ASN A 109 15.70 -8.34 -17.33
CA ASN A 109 16.63 -9.48 -17.33
C ASN A 109 18.09 -8.97 -17.34
N LYS A 110 18.91 -9.40 -16.36
CA LYS A 110 20.32 -8.98 -16.24
C LYS A 110 21.15 -9.17 -17.48
N SER A 111 20.85 -10.19 -18.30
CA SER A 111 21.60 -10.46 -19.52
C SER A 111 21.19 -9.58 -20.71
N LYS A 112 20.12 -8.78 -20.53
CA LYS A 112 19.61 -7.87 -21.57
C LYS A 112 19.04 -6.61 -20.88
N PRO A 113 19.90 -5.79 -20.27
CA PRO A 113 19.45 -4.56 -19.61
C PRO A 113 18.86 -3.59 -20.63
N PHE A 114 17.87 -2.81 -20.21
CA PHE A 114 17.20 -1.83 -21.04
C PHE A 114 17.58 -0.42 -20.60
N THR A 115 18.13 0.34 -21.53
CA THR A 115 18.48 1.75 -21.28
C THR A 115 17.36 2.65 -21.79
N TRP A 116 16.90 3.56 -20.94
CA TRP A 116 15.87 4.53 -21.28
C TRP A 116 16.18 5.90 -20.66
N SER A 117 15.84 6.94 -21.35
CA SER A 117 15.98 8.33 -20.91
C SER A 117 14.65 8.95 -20.58
N THR A 118 13.64 8.71 -21.41
CA THR A 118 12.26 9.17 -21.27
C THR A 118 11.29 8.00 -21.47
N LEU A 119 10.02 8.18 -21.11
CA LEU A 119 8.98 7.17 -21.32
C LEU A 119 8.73 6.90 -22.81
N GLN A 120 9.14 7.81 -23.71
CA GLN A 120 9.04 7.59 -25.17
C GLN A 120 9.86 6.37 -25.62
N ASP A 121 10.97 6.06 -24.93
CA ASP A 121 11.82 4.91 -25.26
C ASP A 121 11.08 3.57 -25.04
N LEU A 122 10.05 3.56 -24.18
CA LEU A 122 9.24 2.38 -23.90
C LEU A 122 8.29 2.01 -25.05
N LYS A 123 8.05 2.91 -26.02
CA LYS A 123 7.22 2.62 -27.20
C LYS A 123 7.78 1.49 -28.06
N ALA A 124 9.10 1.25 -27.99
CA ALA A 124 9.77 0.21 -28.76
C ALA A 124 9.60 -1.20 -28.16
N VAL A 125 9.01 -1.33 -26.97
CA VAL A 125 8.94 -2.59 -26.24
C VAL A 125 7.55 -2.86 -25.67
N LYS A 126 7.25 -4.14 -25.42
CA LYS A 126 6.04 -4.54 -24.70
C LYS A 126 6.35 -4.53 -23.20
N LEU A 127 5.58 -3.74 -22.44
CA LEU A 127 5.73 -3.56 -21.00
C LEU A 127 4.77 -4.47 -20.23
N GLY A 128 5.25 -5.19 -19.23
CA GLY A 128 4.42 -5.92 -18.28
C GLY A 128 3.83 -4.98 -17.23
N VAL A 129 2.51 -5.06 -17.01
CA VAL A 129 1.82 -4.28 -15.97
C VAL A 129 0.87 -5.16 -15.17
N ILE A 130 0.37 -4.67 -14.03
CA ILE A 130 -0.68 -5.35 -13.26
C ILE A 130 -2.03 -4.73 -13.61
N SER A 131 -3.01 -5.57 -13.88
CA SER A 131 -4.36 -5.14 -14.23
C SER A 131 -5.01 -4.35 -13.10
N GLY A 132 -5.36 -3.09 -13.38
CA GLY A 132 -6.02 -2.19 -12.44
C GLY A 132 -5.10 -1.51 -11.43
N TYR A 133 -3.75 -1.65 -11.55
CA TYR A 133 -2.84 -0.82 -10.79
C TYR A 133 -2.66 0.53 -11.46
N ALA A 134 -2.56 1.57 -10.66
CA ALA A 134 -2.02 2.86 -11.10
C ALA A 134 -0.48 2.78 -11.12
N ASN A 135 0.14 3.51 -12.05
CA ASN A 135 1.60 3.68 -12.13
C ASN A 135 1.96 5.16 -11.91
N THR A 136 2.45 5.84 -12.94
CA THR A 136 2.55 7.29 -12.97
C THR A 136 1.56 7.84 -14.00
N ASP A 137 1.05 9.05 -13.78
CA ASP A 137 0.06 9.67 -14.68
C ASP A 137 0.54 9.70 -16.13
N GLU A 138 1.82 10.04 -16.36
CA GLU A 138 2.39 10.06 -17.71
C GLU A 138 2.42 8.66 -18.33
N LEU A 139 2.89 7.65 -17.59
CA LEU A 139 2.94 6.27 -18.10
C LEU A 139 1.52 5.74 -18.36
N ASP A 140 0.59 5.96 -17.45
CA ASP A 140 -0.79 5.49 -17.58
C ASP A 140 -1.52 6.17 -18.74
N ASN A 141 -1.28 7.46 -18.99
CA ASN A 141 -1.79 8.18 -20.15
C ASN A 141 -1.23 7.61 -21.46
N MET A 142 0.06 7.30 -21.53
CA MET A 142 0.68 6.69 -22.72
C MET A 142 0.18 5.26 -22.96
N ILE A 143 -0.12 4.51 -21.92
CA ILE A 143 -0.74 3.19 -22.01
C ILE A 143 -2.18 3.33 -22.54
N ALA A 144 -2.97 4.22 -21.94
CA ALA A 144 -4.37 4.45 -22.31
C ALA A 144 -4.53 4.95 -23.74
N SER A 145 -3.60 5.78 -24.24
CA SER A 145 -3.57 6.24 -25.64
C SER A 145 -3.08 5.18 -26.63
N GLY A 146 -2.55 4.05 -26.14
CA GLY A 146 -1.98 2.98 -26.97
C GLY A 146 -0.57 3.27 -27.51
N GLU A 147 0.07 4.35 -27.03
CA GLU A 147 1.45 4.68 -27.40
C GLU A 147 2.46 3.66 -26.85
N ILE A 148 2.20 3.12 -25.65
CA ILE A 148 2.96 2.02 -25.07
C ILE A 148 2.11 0.75 -25.08
N GLN A 149 2.64 -0.30 -25.70
CA GLN A 149 1.98 -1.60 -25.70
C GLN A 149 2.23 -2.33 -24.36
N VAL A 150 1.17 -2.82 -23.74
CA VAL A 150 1.27 -3.52 -22.48
C VAL A 150 0.76 -4.96 -22.54
N GLU A 151 1.26 -5.77 -21.61
CA GLU A 151 0.73 -7.09 -21.32
C GLU A 151 0.35 -7.12 -19.83
N ALA A 152 -0.97 -7.01 -19.57
CA ALA A 152 -1.49 -6.97 -18.21
C ALA A 152 -1.66 -8.38 -17.63
N VAL A 153 -1.27 -8.54 -16.36
CA VAL A 153 -1.48 -9.75 -15.55
C VAL A 153 -2.09 -9.38 -14.21
N ILE A 154 -2.42 -10.38 -13.39
CA ILE A 154 -3.08 -10.16 -12.10
C ILE A 154 -2.14 -10.26 -10.89
N ARG A 155 -0.87 -10.65 -11.10
CA ARG A 155 0.13 -10.80 -10.03
C ARG A 155 1.52 -10.47 -10.52
N ASP A 156 2.32 -9.78 -9.70
CA ASP A 156 3.72 -9.44 -10.00
C ASP A 156 4.57 -10.66 -10.37
N THR A 157 4.37 -11.80 -9.68
CA THR A 157 5.10 -13.03 -9.96
C THR A 157 4.98 -13.48 -11.42
N GLN A 158 3.84 -13.25 -12.08
CA GLN A 158 3.64 -13.62 -13.48
C GLN A 158 4.53 -12.76 -14.41
N ASN A 159 4.64 -11.46 -14.14
CA ASN A 159 5.53 -10.59 -14.88
C ASN A 159 7.00 -10.92 -14.61
N LEU A 160 7.38 -11.20 -13.36
CA LEU A 160 8.74 -11.62 -13.03
C LEU A 160 9.15 -12.88 -13.79
N TYR A 161 8.27 -13.89 -13.91
CA TYR A 161 8.53 -15.07 -14.72
C TYR A 161 8.68 -14.75 -16.21
N LYS A 162 7.86 -13.83 -16.75
CA LYS A 162 7.97 -13.42 -18.16
C LYS A 162 9.30 -12.73 -18.44
N VAL A 163 9.74 -11.83 -17.56
CA VAL A 163 11.01 -11.11 -17.67
C VAL A 163 12.19 -12.08 -17.53
N ALA A 164 12.18 -12.96 -16.51
CA ALA A 164 13.22 -13.96 -16.32
C ALA A 164 13.41 -14.86 -17.56
N ASN A 165 12.31 -15.24 -18.21
CA ASN A 165 12.30 -16.08 -19.40
C ASN A 165 12.36 -15.27 -20.72
N LYS A 166 12.64 -13.95 -20.66
CA LYS A 166 12.78 -13.05 -21.82
C LYS A 166 11.56 -12.99 -22.73
N ARG A 167 10.36 -13.27 -22.20
CA ARG A 167 9.09 -13.16 -22.95
C ARG A 167 8.64 -11.71 -23.10
N ILE A 168 8.95 -10.88 -22.11
CA ILE A 168 8.84 -9.43 -22.15
C ILE A 168 10.16 -8.82 -21.65
N PRO A 169 10.59 -7.67 -22.17
CA PRO A 169 11.86 -7.06 -21.76
C PRO A 169 11.79 -6.41 -20.37
N LEU A 170 10.65 -5.80 -20.04
CA LEU A 170 10.44 -5.00 -18.84
C LEU A 170 9.08 -5.30 -18.22
N ALA A 171 8.98 -5.11 -16.89
CA ALA A 171 7.71 -4.99 -16.21
C ALA A 171 7.80 -3.92 -15.11
N VAL A 172 6.69 -3.19 -14.90
CA VAL A 172 6.56 -2.24 -13.79
C VAL A 172 6.42 -3.03 -12.50
N ILE A 173 7.19 -2.65 -11.48
CA ILE A 173 7.12 -3.24 -10.14
C ILE A 173 7.71 -2.29 -9.10
N ASP A 174 7.19 -2.33 -7.88
CA ASP A 174 7.83 -1.73 -6.72
C ASP A 174 9.09 -2.52 -6.31
N SER A 175 10.18 -1.81 -6.00
CA SER A 175 11.49 -2.45 -5.70
C SER A 175 11.45 -3.32 -4.44
N ASN A 176 10.65 -2.93 -3.43
CA ASN A 176 10.51 -3.72 -2.20
C ASN A 176 9.69 -4.99 -2.45
N VAL A 177 8.65 -4.89 -3.29
CA VAL A 177 7.87 -6.05 -3.75
C VAL A 177 8.76 -7.01 -4.55
N PHE A 178 9.55 -6.49 -5.48
CA PHE A 178 10.52 -7.30 -6.22
C PHE A 178 11.49 -8.02 -5.28
N ALA A 179 12.15 -7.29 -4.38
CA ALA A 179 13.10 -7.84 -3.43
C ALA A 179 12.47 -8.92 -2.54
N TYR A 180 11.24 -8.69 -2.07
CA TYR A 180 10.51 -9.68 -1.27
C TYR A 180 10.23 -10.94 -2.09
N LEU A 181 9.65 -10.81 -3.27
CA LEU A 181 9.21 -11.94 -4.09
C LEU A 181 10.38 -12.83 -4.55
N VAL A 182 11.51 -12.24 -4.99
CA VAL A 182 12.68 -13.04 -5.41
C VAL A 182 13.39 -13.75 -4.26
N ASN A 183 13.13 -13.34 -3.02
CA ASN A 183 13.73 -13.97 -1.84
C ASN A 183 12.80 -15.00 -1.17
N THR A 184 11.48 -14.88 -1.33
CA THR A 184 10.50 -15.72 -0.61
C THR A 184 9.78 -16.73 -1.49
N ASN A 185 9.52 -16.40 -2.77
CA ASN A 185 8.90 -17.33 -3.70
C ASN A 185 9.92 -18.36 -4.18
N SER A 186 9.67 -19.67 -3.93
CA SER A 186 10.63 -20.75 -4.22
C SER A 186 11.11 -20.76 -5.67
N LYS A 187 10.19 -20.65 -6.63
CA LYS A 187 10.52 -20.67 -8.06
C LYS A 187 11.25 -19.40 -8.53
N LEU A 188 10.90 -18.22 -7.99
CA LEU A 188 11.60 -16.96 -8.33
C LEU A 188 13.00 -16.93 -7.72
N ARG A 189 13.20 -17.56 -6.55
CA ARG A 189 14.52 -17.68 -5.92
C ARG A 189 15.52 -18.40 -6.83
N GLU A 190 15.09 -19.44 -7.54
CA GLU A 190 15.92 -20.15 -8.53
C GLU A 190 16.31 -19.24 -9.71
N GLN A 191 15.47 -18.27 -10.05
CA GLN A 191 15.67 -17.33 -11.16
C GLN A 191 16.18 -15.95 -10.71
N LYS A 192 16.44 -15.75 -9.42
CA LYS A 192 16.85 -14.46 -8.85
C LYS A 192 18.05 -13.85 -9.57
N ASN A 193 19.02 -14.68 -9.95
CA ASN A 193 20.23 -14.23 -10.63
C ASN A 193 19.99 -13.75 -12.08
N LEU A 194 18.82 -14.03 -12.64
CA LEU A 194 18.42 -13.59 -13.98
C LEU A 194 17.76 -12.21 -13.97
N LEU A 195 17.28 -11.74 -12.81
CA LEU A 195 16.47 -10.55 -12.66
C LEU A 195 17.21 -9.45 -11.91
N GLN A 196 16.94 -8.21 -12.27
CA GLN A 196 17.37 -7.02 -11.54
C GLN A 196 16.35 -5.90 -11.72
N MET A 197 16.35 -4.94 -10.77
CA MET A 197 15.72 -3.65 -11.02
C MET A 197 16.57 -2.86 -12.01
N ASN A 198 15.95 -2.14 -12.91
CA ASN A 198 16.60 -1.15 -13.73
C ASN A 198 17.23 -0.07 -12.83
N GLU A 199 18.41 0.44 -13.18
CA GLU A 199 19.13 1.44 -12.38
C GLU A 199 18.32 2.74 -12.22
N LYS A 200 17.52 3.09 -13.23
CA LYS A 200 16.66 4.26 -13.22
C LYS A 200 15.29 3.88 -12.70
N ILE A 201 14.91 4.41 -11.54
CA ILE A 201 13.54 4.28 -11.01
C ILE A 201 12.58 5.16 -11.82
N LEU A 202 11.32 4.76 -11.84
CA LEU A 202 10.24 5.50 -12.50
C LEU A 202 9.77 6.67 -11.61
N ASP A 203 9.51 6.37 -10.33
CA ASP A 203 9.02 7.33 -9.34
C ASP A 203 9.20 6.80 -7.90
N GLU A 204 9.26 7.69 -6.93
CA GLU A 204 9.14 7.37 -5.51
C GLU A 204 7.68 7.57 -5.10
N LYS A 205 6.90 6.48 -5.10
CA LYS A 205 5.46 6.56 -4.86
C LYS A 205 5.11 6.61 -3.37
N LYS A 206 4.26 7.57 -3.00
CA LYS A 206 3.62 7.57 -1.68
C LYS A 206 2.42 6.64 -1.67
N LEU A 207 2.22 5.96 -0.55
CA LEU A 207 1.11 5.04 -0.31
C LEU A 207 0.06 5.70 0.59
N PHE A 208 -1.20 5.49 0.28
CA PHE A 208 -2.32 6.12 0.97
C PHE A 208 -3.43 5.12 1.27
N ILE A 209 -4.34 5.50 2.17
CA ILE A 209 -5.67 4.90 2.24
C ILE A 209 -6.60 5.72 1.35
N ALA A 210 -7.31 5.06 0.46
CA ALA A 210 -8.36 5.63 -0.36
C ALA A 210 -9.70 5.43 0.33
N PHE A 211 -10.21 6.48 0.97
CA PHE A 211 -11.51 6.50 1.63
C PHE A 211 -12.61 6.91 0.66
N SER A 212 -13.82 6.38 0.83
CA SER A 212 -15.00 6.90 0.11
C SER A 212 -15.26 8.36 0.48
N ASN A 213 -15.61 9.19 -0.50
CA ASN A 213 -15.91 10.62 -0.28
C ASN A 213 -17.33 10.81 0.29
N ASP A 214 -17.71 10.04 1.30
CA ASP A 214 -18.96 10.11 2.02
C ASP A 214 -18.76 10.48 3.50
N LYS A 215 -19.84 10.47 4.28
CA LYS A 215 -19.79 10.83 5.71
C LYS A 215 -18.91 9.87 6.52
N VAL A 216 -18.90 8.58 6.20
CA VAL A 216 -18.15 7.54 6.92
C VAL A 216 -16.67 7.65 6.59
N GLY A 217 -16.34 7.74 5.29
CA GLY A 217 -14.96 7.89 4.84
C GLY A 217 -14.32 9.19 5.34
N LYS A 218 -15.04 10.32 5.30
CA LYS A 218 -14.57 11.59 5.87
C LYS A 218 -14.30 11.52 7.37
N LYS A 219 -15.18 10.85 8.14
CA LYS A 219 -14.96 10.60 9.58
C LYS A 219 -13.67 9.84 9.80
N TRP A 220 -13.50 8.70 9.12
CA TRP A 220 -12.34 7.83 9.32
C TRP A 220 -11.04 8.45 8.79
N LYS A 221 -11.09 9.14 7.63
CA LYS A 221 -9.94 9.89 7.14
C LYS A 221 -9.42 10.86 8.20
N LYS A 222 -10.30 11.66 8.82
CA LYS A 222 -9.90 12.61 9.87
C LYS A 222 -9.24 11.90 11.05
N ILE A 223 -9.84 10.82 11.56
CA ILE A 223 -9.29 10.03 12.68
C ILE A 223 -7.93 9.45 12.33
N VAL A 224 -7.79 8.87 11.14
CA VAL A 224 -6.54 8.26 10.68
C VAL A 224 -5.46 9.31 10.49
N ASP A 225 -5.76 10.44 9.87
CA ASP A 225 -4.79 11.52 9.67
C ASP A 225 -4.26 12.07 11.01
N GLU A 226 -5.16 12.33 11.98
CA GLU A 226 -4.77 12.74 13.34
C GLU A 226 -3.92 11.65 14.05
N GLY A 227 -4.17 10.38 13.75
CA GLY A 227 -3.38 9.25 14.25
C GLY A 227 -2.01 9.16 13.58
N ILE A 228 -1.93 9.37 12.27
CA ILE A 228 -0.66 9.39 11.51
C ILE A 228 0.26 10.50 12.03
N GLU A 229 -0.27 11.67 12.39
CA GLU A 229 0.51 12.76 12.97
C GLU A 229 1.10 12.43 14.36
N LYS A 230 0.58 11.40 15.06
CA LYS A 230 1.07 10.97 16.39
C LYS A 230 2.11 9.86 16.33
N ILE A 231 2.38 9.30 15.15
CA ILE A 231 3.30 8.17 14.97
C ILE A 231 4.44 8.53 14.03
N ASP A 232 5.51 7.77 14.06
CA ASP A 232 6.61 7.87 13.09
C ASP A 232 6.45 6.76 12.02
N VAL A 233 5.79 7.12 10.91
CA VAL A 233 5.53 6.22 9.77
C VAL A 233 6.83 5.62 9.24
N ASN A 234 7.86 6.44 9.05
CA ASN A 234 9.14 5.99 8.48
C ASN A 234 9.83 4.97 9.39
N LYS A 235 9.80 5.22 10.70
CA LYS A 235 10.38 4.30 11.69
C LYS A 235 9.63 2.97 11.72
N ILE A 236 8.29 2.98 11.68
CA ILE A 236 7.49 1.75 11.65
C ILE A 236 7.81 0.93 10.40
N MET A 237 7.84 1.58 9.23
CA MET A 237 8.19 0.94 7.96
C MET A 237 9.60 0.35 7.99
N ALA A 238 10.60 1.14 8.41
CA ALA A 238 12.00 0.71 8.48
C ALA A 238 12.19 -0.47 9.43
N ASN A 239 11.58 -0.45 10.61
CA ASN A 239 11.62 -1.56 11.55
C ASN A 239 11.05 -2.83 10.93
N TYR A 240 9.88 -2.74 10.29
CA TYR A 240 9.26 -3.90 9.63
C TYR A 240 10.18 -4.51 8.56
N PHE A 241 10.76 -3.67 7.69
CA PHE A 241 11.69 -4.16 6.65
C PHE A 241 12.94 -4.81 7.25
N SER A 242 13.50 -4.24 8.33
CA SER A 242 14.63 -4.84 9.04
C SER A 242 14.28 -6.20 9.66
N ASP A 243 13.10 -6.32 10.26
CA ASP A 243 12.64 -7.56 10.90
C ASP A 243 12.47 -8.71 9.89
N ILE A 244 11.90 -8.42 8.71
CA ILE A 244 11.73 -9.45 7.66
C ILE A 244 13.04 -9.81 6.94
N GLU A 245 14.06 -8.95 6.97
CA GLU A 245 15.40 -9.24 6.46
C GLU A 245 16.19 -10.08 7.46
N GLY A 246 16.08 -9.81 8.76
CA GLY A 246 16.74 -10.55 9.82
C GLY A 246 16.16 -11.95 10.09
N ALA A 247 14.93 -12.20 9.65
CA ALA A 247 14.25 -13.49 9.79
C ALA A 247 14.63 -14.54 8.70
N LYS A 248 15.56 -14.22 7.82
CA LYS A 248 16.12 -15.10 6.77
C LYS A 248 17.39 -15.76 7.24
#